data_1f66a0ba61acde173eb453bf9fd127a7
#
_entry.id   1f66a0ba61acde173eb453bf9fd127a7
#
_cell.length_a   1.000
_cell.length_b   1.000
_cell.length_c   1.000
_cell.angle_alpha   90.00
_cell.angle_beta   90.00
_cell.angle_gamma   90.00
#
_symmetry.space_group_name_H-M   'P 1'
#
loop_
_entity.id
_entity.type
_entity.pdbx_description
1 polymer ?
#
loop_
_entity_poly.entity_id
_entity_poly.type
_entity_poly.pdbx_seq_one_letter_code
_entity_poly.pdbx_strand_id
1 'polypeptide(L)'
;YYSRKKYSKTFPYYLARRDAEDPDYIYLIPQSEESIWSVSTGWDKNRKVYMEFGIDYNRTFGLHKTTALILYNQSKYYSPSLQYYVPNAYQGLVGRLTYEYASRYLAEFNMGYNGTENFAKGKRFGFFPAVSLGWVISEEKFFPKNNIVKYLKVRGSYGEVGNDQIGGDRFLYLPSSYGAASDSGVNKYNFGLASNPYT
;
A
#
# COMPACT_ATOMS: atom_id res chain seq x y z
N TYR A 1 7.13 -15.71 -12.31
CA TYR A 1 7.13 -15.59 -13.77
C TYR A 1 5.77 -16.00 -14.29
N TYR A 2 5.06 -15.09 -14.94
CA TYR A 2 3.72 -15.36 -15.46
C TYR A 2 3.66 -14.89 -16.92
N SER A 3 3.17 -15.74 -17.83
CA SER A 3 2.88 -15.37 -19.22
C SER A 3 1.39 -15.49 -19.48
N ARG A 4 0.81 -14.46 -20.10
CA ARG A 4 -0.60 -14.45 -20.53
C ARG A 4 -0.67 -14.36 -22.04
N LYS A 5 -1.38 -15.30 -22.66
CA LYS A 5 -1.72 -15.25 -24.08
C LYS A 5 -3.20 -14.90 -24.23
N LYS A 6 -3.51 -13.91 -25.02
CA LYS A 6 -4.87 -13.55 -25.40
C LYS A 6 -5.05 -13.78 -26.89
N TYR A 7 -6.06 -14.54 -27.24
CA TYR A 7 -6.45 -14.81 -28.63
C TYR A 7 -7.70 -14.00 -28.95
N SER A 8 -7.73 -13.34 -30.09
CA SER A 8 -8.90 -12.64 -30.58
C SER A 8 -9.04 -12.79 -32.07
N LYS A 9 -10.29 -12.93 -32.51
CA LYS A 9 -10.68 -12.98 -33.91
C LYS A 9 -11.99 -12.22 -34.08
N THR A 10 -12.09 -11.42 -35.12
CA THR A 10 -13.34 -10.78 -35.52
C THR A 10 -13.94 -11.59 -36.67
N PHE A 11 -15.20 -11.96 -36.53
CA PHE A 11 -15.94 -12.64 -37.59
C PHE A 11 -16.65 -11.60 -38.46
N PRO A 12 -16.71 -11.81 -39.78
CA PRO A 12 -17.48 -10.94 -40.67
C PRO A 12 -18.96 -11.01 -40.31
N TYR A 13 -19.61 -9.89 -40.32
CA TYR A 13 -21.06 -9.82 -40.28
C TYR A 13 -21.56 -8.88 -41.35
N TYR A 14 -22.76 -9.15 -41.86
CA TYR A 14 -23.37 -8.47 -42.98
C TYR A 14 -24.74 -7.93 -42.59
N LEU A 15 -25.04 -6.72 -43.04
CA LEU A 15 -26.37 -6.16 -42.96
C LEU A 15 -27.16 -6.55 -44.21
N ALA A 16 -28.25 -7.30 -44.05
CA ALA A 16 -29.17 -7.59 -45.13
C ALA A 16 -30.03 -6.37 -45.44
N ARG A 17 -30.02 -5.90 -46.66
CA ARG A 17 -30.82 -4.76 -47.11
C ARG A 17 -31.59 -5.15 -48.37
N ARG A 18 -32.90 -4.81 -48.39
CA ARG A 18 -33.72 -4.99 -49.60
C ARG A 18 -33.41 -3.89 -50.60
N ASP A 19 -33.44 -4.25 -51.87
CA ASP A 19 -33.33 -3.29 -52.96
C ASP A 19 -34.58 -2.37 -52.95
N ALA A 20 -34.40 -1.11 -53.34
CA ALA A 20 -35.49 -0.14 -53.39
C ALA A 20 -36.35 -0.33 -54.66
N GLU A 21 -35.75 -0.84 -55.76
CA GLU A 21 -36.41 -1.04 -57.04
C GLU A 21 -36.98 -2.48 -57.19
N ASP A 22 -36.36 -3.49 -56.55
CA ASP A 22 -36.80 -4.87 -56.52
C ASP A 22 -36.86 -5.39 -55.07
N PRO A 23 -38.06 -5.37 -54.42
CA PRO A 23 -38.21 -5.79 -53.03
C PRO A 23 -37.90 -7.27 -52.76
N ASP A 24 -37.87 -8.13 -53.78
CA ASP A 24 -37.54 -9.54 -53.65
C ASP A 24 -36.01 -9.76 -53.64
N TYR A 25 -35.27 -8.76 -54.08
CA TYR A 25 -33.81 -8.81 -54.04
C TYR A 25 -33.22 -8.31 -52.74
N ILE A 26 -32.44 -9.17 -52.08
CA ILE A 26 -31.73 -8.85 -50.83
C ILE A 26 -30.24 -8.89 -51.11
N TYR A 27 -29.55 -7.80 -50.83
CA TYR A 27 -28.10 -7.76 -50.86
C TYR A 27 -27.49 -7.61 -49.48
N LEU A 28 -26.29 -8.15 -49.30
CA LEU A 28 -25.57 -8.18 -48.05
C LEU A 28 -24.47 -7.10 -48.08
N ILE A 29 -24.57 -6.12 -47.16
CA ILE A 29 -23.56 -5.07 -47.01
C ILE A 29 -22.59 -5.54 -45.93
N PRO A 30 -21.31 -5.74 -46.25
CA PRO A 30 -20.33 -6.09 -45.22
C PRO A 30 -20.18 -4.93 -44.22
N GLN A 31 -20.31 -5.24 -42.93
CA GLN A 31 -20.16 -4.28 -41.84
C GLN A 31 -18.81 -4.45 -41.12
N SER A 32 -18.21 -5.62 -41.23
CA SER A 32 -16.87 -5.85 -40.71
C SER A 32 -16.13 -6.86 -41.62
N GLU A 33 -14.83 -6.70 -41.71
CA GLU A 33 -13.97 -7.67 -42.37
C GLU A 33 -13.55 -8.78 -41.38
N GLU A 34 -13.29 -9.95 -41.91
CA GLU A 34 -12.71 -11.04 -41.15
C GLU A 34 -11.27 -10.65 -40.75
N SER A 35 -10.98 -10.63 -39.45
CA SER A 35 -9.63 -10.43 -39.00
C SER A 35 -8.87 -11.75 -38.87
N ILE A 36 -7.57 -11.70 -39.17
CA ILE A 36 -6.66 -12.79 -38.86
C ILE A 36 -6.63 -13.01 -37.34
N TRP A 37 -6.46 -14.25 -36.92
CA TRP A 37 -6.23 -14.55 -35.52
C TRP A 37 -5.06 -13.71 -34.96
N SER A 38 -5.36 -12.84 -34.03
CA SER A 38 -4.32 -12.09 -33.33
C SER A 38 -3.98 -12.77 -32.00
N VAL A 39 -2.68 -12.88 -31.73
CA VAL A 39 -2.17 -13.44 -30.48
C VAL A 39 -1.39 -12.35 -29.76
N SER A 40 -1.88 -11.93 -28.63
CA SER A 40 -1.15 -11.02 -27.75
C SER A 40 -0.54 -11.82 -26.60
N THR A 41 0.77 -11.71 -26.42
CA THR A 41 1.48 -12.33 -25.31
C THR A 41 1.97 -11.25 -24.35
N GLY A 42 1.47 -11.28 -23.13
CA GLY A 42 1.94 -10.44 -22.04
C GLY A 42 2.84 -11.25 -21.10
N TRP A 43 3.89 -10.63 -20.63
CA TRP A 43 4.80 -11.19 -19.64
C TRP A 43 4.73 -10.35 -18.37
N ASP A 44 4.50 -10.99 -17.24
CA ASP A 44 4.61 -10.35 -15.93
C ASP A 44 5.76 -10.98 -15.16
N LYS A 45 6.63 -10.13 -14.62
CA LYS A 45 7.80 -10.54 -13.86
C LYS A 45 7.91 -9.65 -12.64
N ASN A 46 7.73 -10.26 -11.47
CA ASN A 46 7.90 -9.54 -10.21
C ASN A 46 8.73 -10.38 -9.24
N ARG A 47 9.34 -9.70 -8.28
CA ARG A 47 10.07 -10.32 -7.17
C ARG A 47 9.87 -9.48 -5.91
N LYS A 48 9.44 -10.14 -4.84
CA LYS A 48 9.36 -9.55 -3.51
C LYS A 48 10.31 -10.27 -2.56
N VAL A 49 11.11 -9.49 -1.86
CA VAL A 49 11.97 -9.97 -0.78
C VAL A 49 11.50 -9.31 0.50
N TYR A 50 11.30 -10.09 1.54
CA TYR A 50 10.97 -9.62 2.88
C TYR A 50 11.93 -10.25 3.87
N MET A 51 12.40 -9.46 4.81
CA MET A 51 13.30 -9.88 5.87
C MET A 51 12.86 -9.22 7.17
N GLU A 52 12.86 -9.99 8.24
CA GLU A 52 12.49 -9.53 9.56
C GLU A 52 13.43 -10.14 10.60
N PHE A 53 13.80 -9.34 11.58
CA PHE A 53 14.58 -9.76 12.74
C PHE A 53 14.00 -9.09 13.98
N GLY A 54 13.70 -9.90 15.01
CA GLY A 54 13.11 -9.44 16.25
C GLY A 54 13.81 -9.99 17.48
N ILE A 55 13.83 -9.19 18.54
CA ILE A 55 14.28 -9.57 19.88
C ILE A 55 13.15 -9.25 20.85
N ASP A 56 12.71 -10.26 21.56
CA ASP A 56 11.68 -10.18 22.60
C ASP A 56 12.30 -10.35 23.97
N TYR A 57 11.87 -9.51 24.91
CA TYR A 57 12.18 -9.64 26.30
C TYR A 57 10.90 -9.64 27.12
N ASN A 58 10.75 -10.62 28.01
CA ASN A 58 9.59 -10.72 28.91
C ASN A 58 10.08 -11.16 30.29
N ARG A 59 9.79 -10.35 31.31
CA ARG A 59 10.16 -10.68 32.68
C ARG A 59 9.18 -10.12 33.71
N THR A 60 8.94 -10.91 34.74
CA THR A 60 8.14 -10.53 35.89
C THR A 60 9.02 -10.49 37.14
N PHE A 61 8.97 -9.35 37.88
CA PHE A 61 9.69 -9.12 39.12
C PHE A 61 8.68 -8.80 40.21
N GLY A 62 8.24 -9.81 40.94
CA GLY A 62 7.19 -9.65 41.94
C GLY A 62 5.89 -9.12 41.32
N LEU A 63 5.51 -7.89 41.64
CA LEU A 63 4.32 -7.22 41.11
C LEU A 63 4.56 -6.47 39.79
N HIS A 64 5.78 -6.44 39.30
CA HIS A 64 6.19 -5.71 38.11
C HIS A 64 6.34 -6.67 36.93
N LYS A 65 5.60 -6.47 35.86
CA LYS A 65 5.74 -7.21 34.61
C LYS A 65 6.18 -6.25 33.51
N THR A 66 7.30 -6.59 32.87
CA THR A 66 7.87 -5.78 31.79
C THR A 66 8.04 -6.65 30.56
N THR A 67 7.57 -6.13 29.41
CA THR A 67 7.89 -6.73 28.11
C THR A 67 8.51 -5.70 27.19
N ALA A 68 9.48 -6.09 26.41
CA ALA A 68 10.10 -5.25 25.39
C ALA A 68 10.24 -6.03 24.11
N LEU A 69 9.99 -5.37 22.99
CA LEU A 69 10.20 -5.88 21.63
C LEU A 69 11.01 -4.85 20.84
N ILE A 70 12.03 -5.31 20.17
CA ILE A 70 12.71 -4.54 19.11
C ILE A 70 12.62 -5.39 17.85
N LEU A 71 12.05 -4.83 16.78
CA LEU A 71 11.84 -5.50 15.52
C LEU A 71 12.39 -4.64 14.39
N TYR A 72 13.28 -5.21 13.59
CA TYR A 72 13.71 -4.64 12.31
C TYR A 72 13.04 -5.39 11.17
N ASN A 73 12.46 -4.67 10.22
CA ASN A 73 11.93 -5.25 9.00
C ASN A 73 12.39 -4.50 7.76
N GLN A 74 12.47 -5.24 6.66
CA GLN A 74 12.81 -4.69 5.36
C GLN A 74 12.02 -5.42 4.28
N SER A 75 11.44 -4.68 3.35
CA SER A 75 10.82 -5.25 2.17
C SER A 75 11.30 -4.56 0.91
N LYS A 76 11.43 -5.34 -0.17
CA LYS A 76 11.76 -4.83 -1.49
C LYS A 76 10.92 -5.55 -2.53
N TYR A 77 10.13 -4.78 -3.28
CA TYR A 77 9.33 -5.29 -4.38
C TYR A 77 9.82 -4.71 -5.69
N TYR A 78 10.09 -5.56 -6.63
CA TYR A 78 10.56 -5.22 -7.96
C TYR A 78 9.59 -5.71 -9.03
N SER A 79 9.21 -4.81 -9.94
CA SER A 79 8.45 -5.13 -11.15
C SER A 79 8.90 -4.19 -12.27
N PRO A 80 8.98 -4.65 -13.53
CA PRO A 80 9.28 -3.81 -14.70
C PRO A 80 8.25 -2.72 -14.96
N SER A 81 7.04 -2.85 -14.40
CA SER A 81 5.95 -1.85 -14.52
C SER A 81 6.06 -0.69 -13.54
N LEU A 82 7.02 -0.73 -12.60
CA LEU A 82 7.20 0.34 -11.62
C LEU A 82 7.77 1.59 -12.27
N GLN A 83 7.29 2.75 -11.82
CA GLN A 83 7.75 4.06 -12.25
C GLN A 83 9.27 4.16 -12.11
N TYR A 84 9.94 4.60 -13.18
CA TYR A 84 11.40 4.68 -13.30
C TYR A 84 12.14 3.36 -13.04
N TYR A 85 11.47 2.20 -13.09
CA TYR A 85 12.07 0.91 -12.73
C TYR A 85 12.63 0.85 -11.30
N VAL A 86 12.29 1.82 -10.46
CA VAL A 86 12.73 1.87 -9.06
C VAL A 86 11.89 0.92 -8.22
N PRO A 87 12.48 -0.04 -7.52
CA PRO A 87 11.75 -0.97 -6.67
C PRO A 87 11.02 -0.22 -5.54
N ASN A 88 9.86 -0.73 -5.11
CA ASN A 88 9.30 -0.32 -3.84
C ASN A 88 10.14 -0.89 -2.71
N ALA A 89 10.76 -0.04 -1.92
CA ALA A 89 11.58 -0.43 -0.80
C ALA A 89 11.08 0.22 0.50
N TYR A 90 11.01 -0.57 1.54
CA TYR A 90 10.59 -0.15 2.86
C TYR A 90 11.55 -0.71 3.91
N GLN A 91 11.87 0.10 4.89
CA GLN A 91 12.64 -0.31 6.06
C GLN A 91 11.94 0.20 7.31
N GLY A 92 11.89 -0.61 8.34
CA GLY A 92 11.26 -0.24 9.61
C GLY A 92 12.04 -0.77 10.80
N LEU A 93 12.19 0.08 11.80
CA LEU A 93 12.60 -0.30 13.15
C LEU A 93 11.41 -0.02 14.07
N VAL A 94 10.92 -1.05 14.74
CA VAL A 94 9.81 -0.96 15.66
C VAL A 94 10.32 -1.27 17.07
N GLY A 95 9.97 -0.42 18.01
CA GLY A 95 10.21 -0.64 19.43
C GLY A 95 8.88 -0.66 20.18
N ARG A 96 8.72 -1.60 21.08
CA ARG A 96 7.58 -1.69 22.00
C ARG A 96 8.08 -1.97 23.40
N LEU A 97 7.62 -1.20 24.36
CA LEU A 97 7.86 -1.42 25.78
C LEU A 97 6.51 -1.41 26.49
N THR A 98 6.22 -2.49 27.22
CA THR A 98 5.03 -2.53 28.08
C THR A 98 5.46 -2.71 29.53
N TYR A 99 4.76 -2.05 30.40
CA TYR A 99 4.96 -2.16 31.85
C TYR A 99 3.62 -2.30 32.54
N GLU A 100 3.53 -3.27 33.42
CA GLU A 100 2.36 -3.54 34.24
C GLU A 100 2.77 -3.65 35.69
N TYR A 101 2.06 -2.95 36.55
CA TYR A 101 2.25 -3.00 38.00
C TYR A 101 1.02 -3.53 38.70
N ALA A 102 1.19 -4.63 39.46
CA ALA A 102 0.18 -5.26 40.28
C ALA A 102 -1.14 -5.57 39.52
N SER A 103 -1.08 -5.78 38.20
CA SER A 103 -2.24 -5.93 37.30
C SER A 103 -3.23 -4.77 37.32
N ARG A 104 -2.83 -3.60 37.86
CA ARG A 104 -3.67 -2.41 38.02
C ARG A 104 -3.29 -1.30 37.07
N TYR A 105 -2.01 -0.98 37.01
CA TYR A 105 -1.47 0.11 36.21
C TYR A 105 -0.73 -0.44 35.03
N LEU A 106 -1.12 0.00 33.85
CA LEU A 106 -0.53 -0.44 32.60
C LEU A 106 0.01 0.80 31.87
N ALA A 107 1.22 0.68 31.38
CA ALA A 107 1.83 1.68 30.49
C ALA A 107 2.42 0.96 29.28
N GLU A 108 2.23 1.54 28.10
CA GLU A 108 2.80 1.03 26.87
C GLU A 108 3.39 2.20 26.08
N PHE A 109 4.60 2.00 25.61
CA PHE A 109 5.28 2.89 24.69
C PHE A 109 5.61 2.12 23.42
N ASN A 110 5.18 2.64 22.28
CA ASN A 110 5.53 2.14 20.97
C ASN A 110 6.27 3.20 20.20
N MET A 111 7.23 2.80 19.40
CA MET A 111 7.89 3.66 18.44
C MET A 111 8.05 2.94 17.11
N GLY A 112 7.80 3.65 16.02
CA GLY A 112 8.14 3.24 14.67
C GLY A 112 9.15 4.22 14.08
N TYR A 113 10.25 3.73 13.55
CA TYR A 113 11.18 4.51 12.74
C TYR A 113 11.21 3.89 11.35
N ASN A 114 10.39 4.43 10.46
CA ASN A 114 10.06 3.82 9.17
C ASN A 114 10.58 4.68 8.02
N GLY A 115 11.09 4.01 7.00
CA GLY A 115 11.60 4.66 5.80
C GLY A 115 11.09 4.03 4.52
N THR A 116 10.86 4.87 3.52
CA THR A 116 10.41 4.48 2.18
C THR A 116 11.19 5.28 1.12
N GLU A 117 11.40 4.68 -0.05
CA GLU A 117 12.05 5.34 -1.17
C GLU A 117 11.19 6.41 -1.84
N ASN A 118 9.90 6.47 -1.54
CA ASN A 118 8.99 7.46 -2.14
C ASN A 118 9.35 8.92 -1.80
N PHE A 119 10.15 9.13 -0.76
CA PHE A 119 10.61 10.46 -0.35
C PHE A 119 12.04 10.77 -0.79
N ALA A 120 12.34 12.05 -0.93
CA ALA A 120 13.66 12.55 -1.31
C ALA A 120 14.76 12.07 -0.33
N LYS A 121 15.98 11.92 -0.87
CA LYS A 121 17.16 11.57 -0.04
C LYS A 121 17.29 12.53 1.15
N GLY A 122 17.47 12.00 2.34
CA GLY A 122 17.52 12.76 3.60
C GLY A 122 16.17 12.99 4.29
N LYS A 123 15.03 12.70 3.62
CA LYS A 123 13.67 12.82 4.18
C LYS A 123 12.89 11.50 4.11
N ARG A 124 13.59 10.38 3.93
CA ARG A 124 12.96 9.06 3.72
C ARG A 124 12.45 8.41 4.99
N PHE A 125 12.98 8.82 6.13
CA PHE A 125 12.65 8.21 7.42
C PHE A 125 11.81 9.15 8.27
N GLY A 126 10.78 8.59 8.89
CA GLY A 126 9.93 9.26 9.87
C GLY A 126 9.93 8.52 11.20
N PHE A 127 9.80 9.27 12.29
CA PHE A 127 9.65 8.74 13.63
C PHE A 127 8.19 8.89 14.08
N PHE A 128 7.59 7.80 14.54
CA PHE A 128 6.17 7.69 14.87
C PHE A 128 6.01 7.11 16.27
N PRO A 129 5.99 7.94 17.30
CA PRO A 129 5.78 7.50 18.68
C PRO A 129 4.30 7.30 18.99
N ALA A 130 4.02 6.36 19.90
CA ALA A 130 2.71 6.19 20.49
C ALA A 130 2.84 5.79 21.97
N VAL A 131 1.97 6.33 22.80
CA VAL A 131 1.91 6.06 24.23
C VAL A 131 0.50 5.67 24.61
N SER A 132 0.36 4.67 25.48
CA SER A 132 -0.93 4.35 26.09
C SER A 132 -0.78 4.11 27.59
N LEU A 133 -1.79 4.52 28.34
CA LEU A 133 -1.91 4.29 29.76
C LEU A 133 -3.24 3.58 30.05
N GLY A 134 -3.21 2.66 30.98
CA GLY A 134 -4.41 1.93 31.42
C GLY A 134 -4.44 1.79 32.94
N TRP A 135 -5.65 1.87 33.48
CA TRP A 135 -5.90 1.67 34.90
C TRP A 135 -7.06 0.69 35.07
N VAL A 136 -6.78 -0.41 35.79
CA VAL A 136 -7.77 -1.43 36.13
C VAL A 136 -8.35 -1.09 37.49
N ILE A 137 -9.43 -0.31 37.49
CA ILE A 137 -10.08 0.19 38.70
C ILE A 137 -10.67 -0.95 39.52
N SER A 138 -11.14 -2.01 38.87
CA SER A 138 -11.71 -3.17 39.56
C SER A 138 -10.72 -3.95 40.45
N GLU A 139 -9.41 -3.77 40.26
CA GLU A 139 -8.37 -4.38 41.07
C GLU A 139 -7.94 -3.50 42.26
N GLU A 140 -8.49 -2.31 42.39
CA GLU A 140 -8.20 -1.42 43.51
C GLU A 140 -8.92 -1.86 44.81
N LYS A 141 -8.29 -1.59 45.94
CA LYS A 141 -8.82 -1.97 47.26
C LYS A 141 -10.14 -1.24 47.62
N PHE A 142 -10.40 -0.07 47.05
CA PHE A 142 -11.60 0.71 47.27
C PHE A 142 -12.77 0.28 46.39
N PHE A 143 -12.52 -0.56 45.36
CA PHE A 143 -13.57 -0.96 44.43
C PHE A 143 -14.46 -2.06 45.05
N PRO A 144 -15.78 -1.86 45.16
CA PRO A 144 -16.68 -2.86 45.72
C PRO A 144 -16.80 -4.06 44.77
N LYS A 145 -16.39 -5.21 45.25
CA LYS A 145 -16.57 -6.47 44.50
C LYS A 145 -18.03 -6.90 44.53
N ASN A 146 -18.76 -6.60 43.47
CA ASN A 146 -20.15 -7.00 43.30
C ASN A 146 -20.34 -7.89 42.05
N ASN A 147 -21.48 -8.55 41.95
CA ASN A 147 -21.78 -9.45 40.85
C ASN A 147 -22.17 -8.71 39.55
N ILE A 148 -22.35 -7.39 39.59
CA ILE A 148 -22.81 -6.57 38.44
C ILE A 148 -21.60 -6.09 37.63
N VAL A 149 -20.57 -5.53 38.29
CA VAL A 149 -19.35 -5.04 37.61
C VAL A 149 -18.17 -5.84 38.12
N LYS A 150 -17.76 -6.85 37.35
CA LYS A 150 -16.63 -7.72 37.68
C LYS A 150 -15.29 -7.17 37.23
N TYR A 151 -15.28 -6.37 36.16
CA TYR A 151 -14.08 -5.81 35.58
C TYR A 151 -14.33 -4.39 35.06
N LEU A 152 -13.55 -3.45 35.52
CA LEU A 152 -13.58 -2.07 35.06
C LEU A 152 -12.15 -1.58 34.78
N LYS A 153 -11.90 -1.22 33.51
CA LYS A 153 -10.62 -0.67 33.04
C LYS A 153 -10.85 0.61 32.27
N VAL A 154 -10.11 1.62 32.59
CA VAL A 154 -10.02 2.87 31.81
C VAL A 154 -8.67 2.90 31.10
N ARG A 155 -8.66 3.34 29.83
CA ARG A 155 -7.42 3.51 29.06
C ARG A 155 -7.49 4.75 28.20
N GLY A 156 -6.33 5.38 27.99
CA GLY A 156 -6.13 6.47 27.05
C GLY A 156 -4.87 6.21 26.23
N SER A 157 -4.86 6.66 24.98
CA SER A 157 -3.69 6.56 24.11
C SER A 157 -3.56 7.76 23.20
N TYR A 158 -2.33 8.10 22.87
CA TYR A 158 -1.97 9.08 21.87
C TYR A 158 -0.87 8.50 20.99
N GLY A 159 -0.90 8.78 19.69
CA GLY A 159 0.13 8.31 18.77
C GLY A 159 0.11 9.04 17.44
N GLU A 160 1.25 8.99 16.78
CA GLU A 160 1.45 9.55 15.45
C GLU A 160 1.62 8.42 14.44
N VAL A 161 1.08 8.61 13.23
CA VAL A 161 1.14 7.63 12.13
C VAL A 161 1.61 8.33 10.87
N GLY A 162 2.55 7.72 10.16
CA GLY A 162 3.00 8.17 8.85
C GLY A 162 2.24 7.49 7.72
N ASN A 163 2.07 8.21 6.61
CA ASN A 163 1.56 7.68 5.37
C ASN A 163 2.49 8.10 4.22
N ASP A 164 2.93 7.12 3.42
CA ASP A 164 3.78 7.33 2.25
C ASP A 164 3.04 7.17 0.91
N GLN A 165 1.74 6.83 0.97
CA GLN A 165 0.89 6.67 -0.22
C GLN A 165 -0.01 7.89 -0.38
N ILE A 166 0.48 8.88 -1.12
CA ILE A 166 -0.23 10.13 -1.37
C ILE A 166 -0.73 10.11 -2.82
N GLY A 167 -2.05 9.94 -3.02
CA GLY A 167 -2.70 10.03 -4.33
C GLY A 167 -2.34 8.95 -5.35
N GLY A 168 -1.62 7.89 -4.95
CA GLY A 168 -1.21 6.81 -5.85
C GLY A 168 0.06 7.07 -6.65
N ASP A 169 0.58 8.29 -6.66
CA ASP A 169 1.82 8.66 -7.34
C ASP A 169 3.05 8.47 -6.44
N ARG A 170 4.16 8.10 -7.09
CA ARG A 170 5.46 7.94 -6.44
C ARG A 170 6.35 9.13 -6.77
N PHE A 171 7.32 9.42 -5.90
CA PHE A 171 8.34 10.45 -6.13
C PHE A 171 7.77 11.85 -6.41
N LEU A 172 6.76 12.26 -5.65
CA LEU A 172 6.11 13.58 -5.81
C LEU A 172 7.07 14.77 -5.73
N TYR A 173 8.27 14.56 -5.20
CA TYR A 173 9.33 15.59 -5.15
C TYR A 173 10.06 15.79 -6.49
N LEU A 174 9.82 14.93 -7.49
CA LEU A 174 10.41 15.07 -8.82
C LEU A 174 9.51 15.94 -9.69
N PRO A 175 10.06 16.90 -10.46
CA PRO A 175 9.28 17.78 -11.33
C PRO A 175 8.42 17.04 -12.35
N SER A 176 8.84 15.88 -12.81
CA SER A 176 8.10 15.03 -13.75
C SER A 176 6.81 14.45 -13.15
N SER A 177 6.67 14.43 -11.83
CA SER A 177 5.46 13.98 -11.14
C SER A 177 4.36 15.04 -11.16
N TYR A 178 4.69 16.28 -11.47
CA TYR A 178 3.74 17.38 -11.68
C TYR A 178 3.41 17.53 -13.16
N GLY A 179 3.18 16.43 -13.85
CA GLY A 179 2.82 16.44 -15.26
C GLY A 179 1.61 17.36 -15.51
N ALA A 180 1.76 18.30 -16.43
CA ALA A 180 0.64 19.11 -16.88
C ALA A 180 -0.49 18.20 -17.37
N ALA A 181 -1.72 18.48 -16.95
CA ALA A 181 -2.91 17.86 -17.50
C ALA A 181 -2.82 17.89 -19.02
N SER A 182 -3.06 16.76 -19.66
CA SER A 182 -3.08 16.65 -21.11
C SER A 182 -4.31 17.38 -21.64
N ASP A 183 -4.17 18.67 -21.85
CA ASP A 183 -5.12 19.40 -22.67
C ASP A 183 -4.56 19.48 -24.10
N SER A 184 -5.26 18.84 -25.00
CA SER A 184 -4.92 18.79 -26.41
C SER A 184 -5.05 20.19 -26.99
N GLY A 185 -3.95 20.90 -27.10
CA GLY A 185 -3.91 22.17 -27.85
C GLY A 185 -3.10 23.30 -27.24
N VAL A 186 -2.53 23.20 -26.06
CA VAL A 186 -1.70 24.24 -25.46
C VAL A 186 -0.25 23.78 -25.33
N ASN A 187 0.69 24.68 -25.65
CA ASN A 187 2.12 24.46 -25.51
C ASN A 187 2.45 23.91 -24.11
N LYS A 188 2.86 22.66 -24.08
CA LYS A 188 3.25 21.97 -22.85
C LYS A 188 4.59 22.52 -22.39
N TYR A 189 4.60 23.31 -21.34
CA TYR A 189 5.83 23.59 -20.60
C TYR A 189 6.17 22.37 -19.77
N ASN A 190 7.07 21.53 -20.25
CA ASN A 190 7.67 20.47 -19.48
C ASN A 190 8.69 21.08 -18.51
N PHE A 191 8.30 21.28 -17.26
CA PHE A 191 9.22 21.62 -16.17
C PHE A 191 9.93 20.36 -15.63
N GLY A 192 9.99 19.29 -16.39
CA GLY A 192 10.64 18.04 -16.00
C GLY A 192 11.97 17.85 -16.72
N LEU A 193 12.84 17.05 -16.16
CA LEU A 193 14.00 16.52 -16.86
C LEU A 193 13.53 15.77 -18.10
N ALA A 194 14.09 16.09 -19.26
CA ALA A 194 13.76 15.44 -20.53
C ALA A 194 14.18 13.97 -20.57
N SER A 195 14.91 13.49 -19.56
CA SER A 195 15.38 12.12 -19.42
C SER A 195 15.09 11.58 -18.03
N ASN A 196 14.90 10.27 -17.93
CA ASN A 196 14.76 9.56 -16.68
C ASN A 196 16.04 9.79 -15.82
N PRO A 197 15.95 10.34 -14.59
CA PRO A 197 17.11 10.59 -13.75
C PRO A 197 17.81 9.31 -13.26
N TYR A 198 17.26 8.13 -13.60
CA TYR A 198 17.80 6.81 -13.20
C TYR A 198 18.24 5.93 -14.39
N THR A 199 18.35 6.49 -15.59
CA THR A 199 18.97 5.83 -16.77
C THR A 199 20.40 6.25 -16.96
#